data_185bc1ac3a9d995d6440cd0d4169ceb5
#
_entry.id   185bc1ac3a9d995d6440cd0d4169ceb5
#
_cell.length_a   1.000
_cell.length_b   1.000
_cell.length_c   1.000
_cell.angle_alpha   90.00
_cell.angle_beta   90.00
_cell.angle_gamma   90.00
#
_symmetry.space_group_name_H-M   'P 1'
#
loop_
_entity.id
_entity.type
_entity.pdbx_description
1 polymer ?
#
loop_
_entity_poly.entity_id
_entity_poly.type
_entity_poly.pdbx_seq_one_letter_code
_entity_poly.pdbx_strand_id
1 'polypeptide(L)'
;EISECLVGSEMCIRDRAYCGMEDALQDELDRYGEIHPGYDEVQVEQMEIWHDPYVLLALISARIGGEWTVDTAMPTLELLFEQQYKLTTAVEKETRYRTEWKKEYKQVEDPKTGEMKWRENWVQIEVAYTYTICKVKLVNNMLSHLPFIVLSREKVGMYALYMATLGNYPDLFAGKPHASQLKEPMEYEVPEAYKQADPKFAKLVEVGERYIGYPYVWGGDSPETSFDCSGFISWIFKESGVRDVGRLGATSLYGVCTPIEPEEARPGDLIFFQGTLGDGVAGNDGITHVALYVGDGYILNCGNPISYADLSRAYWQEHFYGFGRMYE
;
A
#
# COMPACT_ATOMS: atom_id res chain seq x y z
N GLU A 1 30.73 -4.41 -21.52
CA GLU A 1 31.18 -3.71 -20.27
C GLU A 1 30.86 -2.21 -20.30
N ILE A 2 31.12 -1.45 -21.40
CA ILE A 2 30.83 -0.01 -21.47
C ILE A 2 29.29 0.24 -21.55
N SER A 3 28.53 -0.61 -22.23
CA SER A 3 27.08 -0.47 -22.35
C SER A 3 26.35 -0.81 -21.03
N GLU A 4 26.84 -1.80 -20.29
CA GLU A 4 26.29 -2.18 -18.98
C GLU A 4 26.52 -1.09 -17.91
N CYS A 5 27.69 -0.46 -17.93
CA CYS A 5 28.00 0.64 -17.01
C CYS A 5 27.17 1.90 -17.31
N LEU A 6 26.86 2.17 -18.58
CA LEU A 6 26.02 3.29 -19.00
C LEU A 6 24.55 3.04 -18.63
N VAL A 7 24.00 1.86 -18.88
CA VAL A 7 22.65 1.49 -18.52
C VAL A 7 22.44 1.55 -17.00
N GLY A 8 23.37 0.98 -16.23
CA GLY A 8 23.31 1.05 -14.76
C GLY A 8 23.39 2.48 -14.22
N SER A 9 24.23 3.35 -14.80
CA SER A 9 24.34 4.75 -14.39
C SER A 9 23.07 5.55 -14.71
N GLU A 10 22.47 5.34 -15.86
CA GLU A 10 21.21 6.00 -16.24
C GLU A 10 20.03 5.54 -15.38
N MET A 11 19.93 4.25 -15.06
CA MET A 11 18.90 3.73 -14.17
C MET A 11 19.01 4.32 -12.74
N CYS A 12 20.23 4.43 -12.21
CA CYS A 12 20.48 5.10 -10.93
C CYS A 12 20.16 6.60 -10.94
N ILE A 13 20.33 7.29 -12.07
CA ILE A 13 20.00 8.72 -12.18
C ILE A 13 18.49 8.93 -12.09
N ARG A 14 17.69 8.00 -12.64
CA ARG A 14 16.21 8.09 -12.64
C ARG A 14 15.61 7.82 -11.26
N ASP A 15 16.11 6.80 -10.59
CA ASP A 15 15.79 6.55 -9.19
C ASP A 15 16.16 7.78 -8.33
N ARG A 16 17.29 8.40 -8.58
CA ARG A 16 17.70 9.64 -7.91
C ARG A 16 16.77 10.83 -8.21
N ALA A 17 16.23 10.94 -9.44
CA ALA A 17 15.27 11.99 -9.77
C ALA A 17 13.97 11.81 -8.97
N TYR A 18 13.49 10.57 -8.83
CA TYR A 18 12.31 10.28 -8.03
C TYR A 18 12.57 10.50 -6.53
N CYS A 19 13.72 10.08 -6.01
CA CYS A 19 14.14 10.41 -4.65
C CYS A 19 14.16 11.93 -4.41
N GLY A 20 14.62 12.73 -5.39
CA GLY A 20 14.59 14.19 -5.26
C GLY A 20 13.18 14.78 -5.17
N MET A 21 12.18 14.16 -5.80
CA MET A 21 10.77 14.56 -5.64
C MET A 21 10.24 14.15 -4.25
N GLU A 22 10.65 12.99 -3.74
CA GLU A 22 10.31 12.50 -2.39
C GLU A 22 10.93 13.39 -1.31
N ASP A 23 12.20 13.77 -1.47
CA ASP A 23 12.89 14.70 -0.57
C ASP A 23 12.18 16.07 -0.54
N ALA A 24 11.76 16.58 -1.70
CA ALA A 24 11.02 17.84 -1.80
C ALA A 24 9.65 17.76 -1.12
N LEU A 25 8.95 16.64 -1.24
CA LEU A 25 7.67 16.41 -0.55
C LEU A 25 7.85 16.34 0.97
N GLN A 26 8.91 15.68 1.45
CA GLN A 26 9.23 15.64 2.87
C GLN A 26 9.55 17.04 3.41
N ASP A 27 10.37 17.81 2.69
CA ASP A 27 10.68 19.21 3.04
C ASP A 27 9.42 20.09 3.09
N GLU A 28 8.48 19.90 2.16
CA GLU A 28 7.20 20.59 2.18
C GLU A 28 6.39 20.26 3.44
N LEU A 29 6.29 18.99 3.79
CA LEU A 29 5.56 18.54 4.98
C LEU A 29 6.19 19.07 6.28
N ASP A 30 7.51 18.99 6.39
CA ASP A 30 8.26 19.45 7.58
C ASP A 30 8.11 20.96 7.81
N ARG A 31 7.93 21.72 6.74
CA ARG A 31 7.80 23.17 6.75
C ARG A 31 6.39 23.67 6.40
N TYR A 32 5.40 22.78 6.46
CA TYR A 32 4.06 23.07 5.94
C TYR A 32 3.45 24.34 6.54
N GLY A 33 3.61 24.56 7.85
CA GLY A 33 3.11 25.76 8.52
C GLY A 33 3.85 27.06 8.12
N GLU A 34 5.12 26.96 7.71
CA GLU A 34 5.90 28.11 7.22
C GLU A 34 5.50 28.47 5.77
N ILE A 35 5.30 27.44 4.95
CA ILE A 35 4.97 27.58 3.52
C ILE A 35 3.51 28.04 3.33
N HIS A 36 2.62 27.55 4.23
CA HIS A 36 1.18 27.86 4.21
C HIS A 36 0.77 28.64 5.47
N PRO A 37 1.13 29.92 5.58
CA PRO A 37 0.81 30.72 6.76
C PRO A 37 -0.70 31.00 6.85
N GLY A 38 -1.19 31.18 8.07
CA GLY A 38 -2.59 31.53 8.33
C GLY A 38 -3.34 30.52 9.19
N TYR A 39 -2.65 29.52 9.68
CA TYR A 39 -3.14 28.58 10.68
C TYR A 39 -2.44 28.82 12.02
N ASP A 40 -3.17 28.64 13.12
CA ASP A 40 -2.60 28.73 14.46
C ASP A 40 -1.83 27.45 14.82
N GLU A 41 -2.24 26.32 14.21
CA GLU A 41 -1.63 25.00 14.40
C GLU A 41 -1.68 24.21 13.11
N VAL A 42 -0.63 23.43 12.81
CA VAL A 42 -0.59 22.46 11.73
C VAL A 42 -0.32 21.08 12.32
N GLN A 43 -1.20 20.13 11.98
CA GLN A 43 -1.08 18.72 12.36
C GLN A 43 -0.84 17.90 11.11
N VAL A 44 0.31 17.21 11.05
CA VAL A 44 0.68 16.37 9.89
C VAL A 44 0.56 14.91 10.28
N GLU A 45 -0.29 14.18 9.54
CA GLU A 45 -0.39 12.72 9.55
C GLU A 45 0.19 12.23 8.23
N GLN A 46 1.33 11.55 8.27
CA GLN A 46 1.97 11.07 7.05
C GLN A 46 2.29 9.58 7.11
N MET A 47 2.07 8.90 5.99
CA MET A 47 2.66 7.60 5.71
C MET A 47 4.13 7.77 5.32
N GLU A 48 4.92 6.70 5.44
CA GLU A 48 6.32 6.70 5.04
C GLU A 48 6.45 7.07 3.54
N ILE A 49 7.38 7.97 3.24
CA ILE A 49 7.72 8.37 1.87
C ILE A 49 8.85 7.46 1.38
N TRP A 50 8.52 6.55 0.48
CA TRP A 50 9.46 5.62 -0.12
C TRP A 50 8.89 4.98 -1.38
N HIS A 51 9.77 4.44 -2.22
CA HIS A 51 9.38 3.60 -3.36
C HIS A 51 10.33 2.40 -3.52
N ASP A 52 9.86 1.40 -4.26
CA ASP A 52 10.71 0.32 -4.74
C ASP A 52 11.30 0.73 -6.09
N PRO A 53 12.64 0.82 -6.20
CA PRO A 53 13.29 1.27 -7.44
C PRO A 53 13.07 0.32 -8.62
N TYR A 54 12.89 -0.99 -8.39
CA TYR A 54 12.59 -1.93 -9.47
C TYR A 54 11.16 -1.77 -9.96
N VAL A 55 10.21 -1.54 -9.06
CA VAL A 55 8.81 -1.24 -9.42
C VAL A 55 8.73 0.05 -10.24
N LEU A 56 9.45 1.10 -9.80
CA LEU A 56 9.53 2.37 -10.53
C LEU A 56 10.04 2.16 -11.97
N LEU A 57 11.18 1.47 -12.12
CA LEU A 57 11.76 1.21 -13.43
C LEU A 57 10.87 0.34 -14.31
N ALA A 58 10.26 -0.69 -13.74
CA ALA A 58 9.36 -1.58 -14.47
C ALA A 58 8.12 -0.82 -15.01
N LEU A 59 7.54 0.07 -14.19
CA LEU A 59 6.41 0.92 -14.62
C LEU A 59 6.80 1.88 -15.74
N ILE A 60 7.95 2.56 -15.62
CA ILE A 60 8.44 3.49 -16.65
C ILE A 60 8.71 2.74 -17.95
N SER A 61 9.46 1.63 -17.87
CA SER A 61 9.83 0.83 -19.05
C SER A 61 8.61 0.24 -19.75
N ALA A 62 7.63 -0.28 -19.00
CA ALA A 62 6.39 -0.79 -19.55
C ALA A 62 5.53 0.33 -20.19
N ARG A 63 5.50 1.51 -19.58
CA ARG A 63 4.70 2.64 -20.05
C ARG A 63 5.25 3.27 -21.32
N ILE A 64 6.53 3.55 -21.37
CA ILE A 64 7.17 4.21 -22.51
C ILE A 64 7.44 3.21 -23.61
N GLY A 65 8.03 2.06 -23.29
CA GLY A 65 8.53 1.08 -24.24
C GLY A 65 9.84 1.52 -24.93
N GLY A 66 10.63 0.57 -25.40
CA GLY A 66 11.90 0.86 -26.09
C GLY A 66 12.93 1.60 -25.24
N GLU A 67 13.87 2.27 -25.91
CA GLU A 67 14.87 3.09 -25.27
C GLU A 67 14.28 4.45 -24.85
N TRP A 68 14.66 4.94 -23.67
CA TRP A 68 14.19 6.20 -23.13
C TRP A 68 15.24 6.87 -22.24
N THR A 69 15.22 8.19 -22.17
CA THR A 69 16.12 9.03 -21.37
C THR A 69 15.40 9.59 -20.15
N VAL A 70 16.10 10.24 -19.22
CA VAL A 70 15.48 10.94 -18.08
C VAL A 70 14.47 11.96 -18.56
N ASP A 71 14.83 12.79 -19.54
CA ASP A 71 13.95 13.85 -20.05
C ASP A 71 12.66 13.30 -20.64
N THR A 72 12.72 12.17 -21.39
CA THR A 72 11.53 11.53 -21.94
C THR A 72 10.72 10.78 -20.88
N ALA A 73 11.32 10.42 -19.74
CA ALA A 73 10.67 9.76 -18.63
C ALA A 73 10.00 10.75 -17.65
N MET A 74 10.42 12.02 -17.59
CA MET A 74 9.92 13.01 -16.63
C MET A 74 8.38 13.08 -16.55
N PRO A 75 7.63 13.15 -17.65
CA PRO A 75 6.17 13.17 -17.57
C PRO A 75 5.57 11.89 -16.95
N THR A 76 6.29 10.76 -17.08
CA THR A 76 5.87 9.49 -16.46
C THR A 76 6.23 9.48 -14.96
N LEU A 77 7.39 10.00 -14.59
CA LEU A 77 7.79 10.14 -13.17
C LEU A 77 6.81 11.03 -12.41
N GLU A 78 6.46 12.18 -12.98
CA GLU A 78 5.48 13.11 -12.41
C GLU A 78 4.10 12.45 -12.25
N LEU A 79 3.63 11.75 -13.27
CA LEU A 79 2.36 11.00 -13.20
C LEU A 79 2.40 9.93 -12.09
N LEU A 80 3.48 9.15 -12.01
CA LEU A 80 3.62 8.11 -10.99
C LEU A 80 3.65 8.71 -9.60
N PHE A 81 4.37 9.81 -9.42
CA PHE A 81 4.46 10.55 -8.17
C PHE A 81 3.10 11.07 -7.72
N GLU A 82 2.35 11.71 -8.62
CA GLU A 82 1.00 12.19 -8.36
C GLU A 82 0.01 11.06 -8.03
N GLN A 83 0.20 9.85 -8.60
CA GLN A 83 -0.65 8.71 -8.28
C GLN A 83 -0.25 8.05 -6.96
N GLN A 84 1.03 7.97 -6.67
CA GLN A 84 1.56 7.38 -5.44
C GLN A 84 1.25 8.24 -4.23
N TYR A 85 1.56 9.52 -4.27
CA TYR A 85 1.42 10.41 -3.11
C TYR A 85 0.17 11.28 -3.22
N LYS A 86 -0.73 11.14 -2.25
CA LYS A 86 -1.95 11.94 -2.15
C LYS A 86 -1.92 12.78 -0.90
N LEU A 87 -1.75 14.09 -1.09
CA LEU A 87 -1.81 15.07 -0.01
C LEU A 87 -3.23 15.65 0.07
N THR A 88 -3.82 15.59 1.25
CA THR A 88 -5.13 16.18 1.53
C THR A 88 -5.06 17.08 2.75
N THR A 89 -5.87 18.13 2.76
CA THR A 89 -5.92 19.08 3.87
C THR A 89 -7.35 19.28 4.35
N ALA A 90 -7.52 19.41 5.66
CA ALA A 90 -8.78 19.77 6.29
C ALA A 90 -8.53 20.87 7.32
N VAL A 91 -9.43 21.84 7.39
CA VAL A 91 -9.31 22.96 8.33
C VAL A 91 -10.40 22.85 9.38
N GLU A 92 -9.97 22.72 10.64
CA GLU A 92 -10.86 22.76 11.81
C GLU A 92 -10.76 24.14 12.48
N LYS A 93 -11.89 24.60 13.04
CA LYS A 93 -11.97 25.86 13.76
C LYS A 93 -12.54 25.61 15.14
N GLU A 94 -11.82 26.07 16.15
CA GLU A 94 -12.22 26.03 17.54
C GLU A 94 -12.39 27.43 18.09
N THR A 95 -13.29 27.59 19.04
CA THR A 95 -13.35 28.83 19.83
C THR A 95 -12.49 28.63 21.06
N ARG A 96 -11.45 29.43 21.17
CA ARG A 96 -10.58 29.49 22.36
C ARG A 96 -10.71 30.82 23.05
N TYR A 97 -10.28 30.91 24.29
CA TYR A 97 -10.36 32.14 25.10
C TYR A 97 -8.96 32.52 25.53
N ARG A 98 -8.70 33.84 25.48
CA ARG A 98 -7.45 34.42 26.02
C ARG A 98 -7.78 35.53 26.96
N THR A 99 -6.96 35.71 27.96
CA THR A 99 -7.10 36.80 28.94
C THR A 99 -6.47 38.06 28.38
N GLU A 100 -7.26 39.13 28.29
CA GLU A 100 -6.80 40.45 27.91
C GLU A 100 -7.06 41.46 29.01
N TRP A 101 -6.20 42.47 29.12
CA TRP A 101 -6.42 43.56 30.01
C TRP A 101 -7.25 44.64 29.33
N LYS A 102 -8.41 44.97 29.91
CA LYS A 102 -9.29 46.06 29.44
C LYS A 102 -9.27 47.19 30.43
N LYS A 103 -9.16 48.40 29.89
CA LYS A 103 -9.24 49.62 30.69
C LYS A 103 -10.70 49.97 30.93
N GLU A 104 -11.06 50.09 32.18
CA GLU A 104 -12.38 50.58 32.61
C GLU A 104 -12.22 51.80 33.51
N TYR A 105 -13.22 52.67 33.47
CA TYR A 105 -13.27 53.82 34.34
C TYR A 105 -14.33 53.59 35.43
N LYS A 106 -13.91 53.68 36.68
CA LYS A 106 -14.81 53.60 37.83
C LYS A 106 -14.82 54.92 38.59
N GLN A 107 -16.03 55.33 39.02
CA GLN A 107 -16.14 56.42 39.96
C GLN A 107 -15.72 55.91 41.36
N VAL A 108 -14.75 56.59 41.93
CA VAL A 108 -14.24 56.28 43.27
C VAL A 108 -14.34 57.57 44.09
N GLU A 109 -14.92 57.46 45.27
CA GLU A 109 -14.98 58.59 46.22
C GLU A 109 -13.59 58.91 46.71
N ASP A 110 -13.22 60.21 46.63
CA ASP A 110 -11.98 60.72 47.20
C ASP A 110 -12.10 60.74 48.73
N PRO A 111 -11.31 59.93 49.47
CA PRO A 111 -11.46 59.77 50.91
C PRO A 111 -11.16 61.06 51.69
N LYS A 112 -10.63 62.08 51.05
CA LYS A 112 -10.33 63.39 51.72
C LYS A 112 -11.38 64.48 51.45
N THR A 113 -12.06 64.39 50.32
CA THR A 113 -12.99 65.45 49.87
C THR A 113 -14.44 64.96 49.74
N GLY A 114 -14.71 63.66 49.77
CA GLY A 114 -16.02 63.07 49.52
C GLY A 114 -16.51 63.21 48.06
N GLU A 115 -15.68 63.74 47.16
CA GLU A 115 -16.05 63.92 45.74
C GLU A 115 -15.85 62.63 44.95
N MET A 116 -16.76 62.30 44.08
CA MET A 116 -16.65 61.19 43.16
C MET A 116 -15.74 61.53 41.99
N LYS A 117 -14.62 60.81 41.82
CA LYS A 117 -13.65 61.03 40.76
C LYS A 117 -13.53 59.74 39.91
N TRP A 118 -13.47 59.93 38.56
CA TRP A 118 -13.19 58.85 37.65
C TRP A 118 -11.74 58.41 37.77
N ARG A 119 -11.52 57.10 38.10
CA ARG A 119 -10.19 56.49 38.08
C ARG A 119 -10.12 55.37 37.06
N GLU A 120 -8.97 55.28 36.40
CA GLU A 120 -8.64 54.19 35.55
C GLU A 120 -8.48 52.91 36.38
N ASN A 121 -9.16 51.84 35.95
CA ASN A 121 -9.03 50.51 36.51
C ASN A 121 -8.77 49.51 35.36
N TRP A 122 -7.81 48.64 35.55
CA TRP A 122 -7.53 47.57 34.57
C TRP A 122 -8.16 46.30 35.10
N VAL A 123 -9.02 45.70 34.25
CA VAL A 123 -9.69 44.45 34.55
C VAL A 123 -9.27 43.41 33.57
N GLN A 124 -9.11 42.17 34.01
CA GLN A 124 -8.91 41.05 33.14
C GLN A 124 -10.26 40.62 32.57
N ILE A 125 -10.31 40.47 31.28
CA ILE A 125 -11.48 39.95 30.56
C ILE A 125 -11.07 38.73 29.74
N GLU A 126 -11.95 37.77 29.59
CA GLU A 126 -11.79 36.68 28.64
C GLU A 126 -12.33 37.11 27.30
N VAL A 127 -11.48 37.03 26.27
CA VAL A 127 -11.85 37.35 24.89
C VAL A 127 -11.82 36.05 24.07
N ALA A 128 -12.98 35.72 23.48
CA ALA A 128 -13.07 34.61 22.56
C ALA A 128 -12.36 34.93 21.25
N TYR A 129 -11.61 33.98 20.73
CA TYR A 129 -11.00 34.07 19.41
C TYR A 129 -11.12 32.74 18.67
N THR A 130 -11.06 32.76 17.34
CA THR A 130 -11.05 31.56 16.51
C THR A 130 -9.64 31.03 16.42
N TYR A 131 -9.47 29.78 16.82
CA TYR A 131 -8.22 29.02 16.66
C TYR A 131 -8.38 28.08 15.48
N THR A 132 -7.45 28.16 14.53
CA THR A 132 -7.54 27.46 13.25
C THR A 132 -6.47 26.38 13.18
N ILE A 133 -6.90 25.13 13.04
CA ILE A 133 -6.04 23.96 12.93
C ILE A 133 -6.09 23.44 11.50
N CYS A 134 -4.95 23.37 10.83
CA CYS A 134 -4.82 22.69 9.54
C CYS A 134 -4.37 21.23 9.77
N LYS A 135 -5.21 20.29 9.37
CA LYS A 135 -4.86 18.86 9.35
C LYS A 135 -4.40 18.49 7.96
N VAL A 136 -3.16 18.06 7.85
CA VAL A 136 -2.52 17.62 6.62
C VAL A 136 -2.37 16.12 6.67
N LYS A 137 -2.84 15.41 5.64
CA LYS A 137 -2.71 13.95 5.57
C LYS A 137 -2.06 13.55 4.26
N LEU A 138 -0.92 12.84 4.36
CA LEU A 138 -0.24 12.19 3.25
C LEU A 138 -0.53 10.69 3.23
N VAL A 139 -0.99 10.20 2.07
CA VAL A 139 -1.17 8.77 1.79
C VAL A 139 -0.17 8.34 0.72
N ASN A 140 0.54 7.23 0.95
CA ASN A 140 1.38 6.57 -0.04
C ASN A 140 0.61 5.35 -0.60
N ASN A 141 0.16 5.44 -1.85
CA ASN A 141 -0.59 4.38 -2.54
C ASN A 141 0.31 3.25 -3.07
N MET A 142 1.59 3.30 -2.81
CA MET A 142 2.61 2.33 -3.26
C MET A 142 2.63 2.12 -4.79
N LEU A 143 3.79 2.28 -5.41
CA LEU A 143 3.93 2.11 -6.87
C LEU A 143 3.46 0.74 -7.36
N SER A 144 3.65 -0.31 -6.56
CA SER A 144 3.23 -1.68 -6.89
C SER A 144 1.71 -1.84 -7.04
N HIS A 145 0.90 -0.89 -6.56
CA HIS A 145 -0.56 -0.89 -6.71
C HIS A 145 -1.03 -0.10 -7.95
N LEU A 146 -0.12 0.53 -8.69
CA LEU A 146 -0.46 1.40 -9.81
C LEU A 146 -0.51 0.74 -11.21
N PRO A 147 -0.04 -0.51 -11.46
CA PRO A 147 0.06 -1.03 -12.83
C PRO A 147 -1.23 -0.87 -13.63
N PHE A 148 -2.39 -1.29 -13.11
CA PHE A 148 -3.68 -1.18 -13.79
C PHE A 148 -4.27 0.24 -13.82
N ILE A 149 -3.70 1.18 -13.08
CA ILE A 149 -4.10 2.60 -13.08
C ILE A 149 -3.36 3.35 -14.19
N VAL A 150 -2.07 3.06 -14.37
CA VAL A 150 -1.18 3.84 -15.24
C VAL A 150 -0.81 3.14 -16.56
N LEU A 151 -1.08 1.84 -16.68
CA LEU A 151 -0.76 1.02 -17.87
C LEU A 151 -2.02 0.45 -18.51
N SER A 152 -1.96 0.20 -19.82
CA SER A 152 -2.95 -0.67 -20.48
C SER A 152 -2.72 -2.13 -20.07
N ARG A 153 -3.76 -2.98 -20.20
CA ARG A 153 -3.66 -4.42 -19.86
C ARG A 153 -2.47 -5.12 -20.54
N GLU A 154 -2.21 -4.82 -21.81
CA GLU A 154 -1.07 -5.35 -22.54
C GLU A 154 0.27 -4.94 -21.90
N LYS A 155 0.38 -3.68 -21.48
CA LYS A 155 1.59 -3.15 -20.82
C LYS A 155 1.79 -3.66 -19.41
N VAL A 156 0.72 -4.09 -18.73
CA VAL A 156 0.82 -4.79 -17.44
C VAL A 156 1.59 -6.10 -17.58
N GLY A 157 1.39 -6.84 -18.69
CA GLY A 157 2.19 -8.03 -18.97
C GLY A 157 3.69 -7.75 -19.11
N MET A 158 4.06 -6.62 -19.72
CA MET A 158 5.46 -6.17 -19.79
C MET A 158 6.00 -5.81 -18.41
N TYR A 159 5.21 -5.11 -17.59
CA TYR A 159 5.56 -4.82 -16.20
C TYR A 159 5.81 -6.12 -15.42
N ALA A 160 4.93 -7.11 -15.52
CA ALA A 160 5.07 -8.40 -14.88
C ALA A 160 6.39 -9.10 -15.29
N LEU A 161 6.74 -9.08 -16.59
CA LEU A 161 7.99 -9.63 -17.07
C LEU A 161 9.22 -8.92 -16.47
N TYR A 162 9.20 -7.59 -16.40
CA TYR A 162 10.28 -6.84 -15.78
C TYR A 162 10.42 -7.16 -14.29
N MET A 163 9.32 -7.29 -13.57
CA MET A 163 9.36 -7.67 -12.14
C MET A 163 9.85 -9.09 -11.92
N ALA A 164 9.49 -10.04 -12.79
CA ALA A 164 9.96 -11.43 -12.70
C ALA A 164 11.47 -11.58 -12.82
N THR A 165 12.13 -10.66 -13.53
CA THR A 165 13.57 -10.70 -13.79
C THR A 165 14.33 -9.53 -13.17
N LEU A 166 13.67 -8.62 -12.47
CA LEU A 166 14.19 -7.32 -12.05
C LEU A 166 14.93 -6.59 -13.18
N GLY A 167 14.35 -6.65 -14.39
CA GLY A 167 14.89 -6.04 -15.59
C GLY A 167 16.21 -6.67 -16.08
N ASN A 168 16.52 -7.91 -15.65
CA ASN A 168 17.78 -8.62 -15.85
C ASN A 168 19.00 -7.99 -15.12
N TYR A 169 18.76 -7.11 -14.15
CA TYR A 169 19.79 -6.46 -13.33
C TYR A 169 19.45 -6.57 -11.83
N PRO A 170 19.37 -7.80 -11.27
CA PRO A 170 18.89 -8.01 -9.89
C PRO A 170 19.74 -7.36 -8.80
N ASP A 171 21.02 -7.08 -9.10
CA ASP A 171 21.95 -6.49 -8.16
C ASP A 171 22.07 -4.95 -8.30
N LEU A 172 21.35 -4.33 -9.23
CA LEU A 172 21.46 -2.90 -9.52
C LEU A 172 21.20 -2.01 -8.30
N PHE A 173 20.23 -2.41 -7.48
CA PHE A 173 19.86 -1.72 -6.26
C PHE A 173 20.13 -2.56 -5.00
N ALA A 174 21.14 -3.45 -5.06
CA ALA A 174 21.52 -4.26 -3.92
C ALA A 174 21.83 -3.39 -2.70
N GLY A 175 21.20 -3.72 -1.58
CA GLY A 175 21.35 -3.00 -0.32
C GLY A 175 20.55 -1.70 -0.19
N LYS A 176 19.78 -1.27 -1.20
CA LYS A 176 18.80 -0.20 -1.01
C LYS A 176 17.60 -0.69 -0.19
N PRO A 177 17.09 0.12 0.75
CA PRO A 177 15.86 -0.20 1.44
C PRO A 177 14.71 -0.32 0.43
N HIS A 178 13.78 -1.21 0.72
CA HIS A 178 12.56 -1.47 -0.07
C HIS A 178 12.76 -2.00 -1.49
N ALA A 179 14.00 -2.22 -1.94
CA ALA A 179 14.24 -2.79 -3.26
C ALA A 179 13.78 -4.25 -3.32
N SER A 180 12.96 -4.57 -4.31
CA SER A 180 12.56 -5.95 -4.62
C SER A 180 13.76 -6.86 -4.79
N GLN A 181 13.60 -8.11 -4.39
CA GLN A 181 14.62 -9.14 -4.54
C GLN A 181 14.04 -10.35 -5.26
N LEU A 182 14.82 -10.97 -6.13
CA LEU A 182 14.47 -12.27 -6.66
C LEU A 182 14.49 -13.29 -5.54
N LYS A 183 13.41 -14.05 -5.42
CA LYS A 183 13.28 -15.14 -4.45
C LYS A 183 13.01 -16.43 -5.21
N GLU A 184 13.73 -17.48 -4.85
CA GLU A 184 13.41 -18.79 -5.37
C GLU A 184 12.07 -19.25 -4.80
N PRO A 185 11.17 -19.83 -5.64
CA PRO A 185 9.96 -20.43 -5.15
C PRO A 185 10.27 -21.55 -4.16
N MET A 186 9.48 -21.62 -3.08
CA MET A 186 9.58 -22.74 -2.14
C MET A 186 9.08 -24.01 -2.82
N GLU A 187 9.91 -25.04 -2.84
CA GLU A 187 9.52 -26.37 -3.31
C GLU A 187 8.73 -27.11 -2.23
N TYR A 188 7.61 -27.71 -2.62
CA TYR A 188 6.82 -28.59 -1.79
C TYR A 188 6.10 -29.60 -2.70
N GLU A 189 6.13 -30.86 -2.34
CA GLU A 189 5.42 -31.93 -3.05
C GLU A 189 4.11 -32.24 -2.33
N VAL A 190 2.99 -31.86 -2.94
CA VAL A 190 1.66 -32.18 -2.38
C VAL A 190 1.45 -33.68 -2.37
N PRO A 191 1.15 -34.29 -1.20
CA PRO A 191 0.98 -35.74 -1.07
C PRO A 191 -0.03 -36.32 -2.07
N GLU A 192 0.37 -37.35 -2.78
CA GLU A 192 -0.46 -38.00 -3.80
C GLU A 192 -1.77 -38.55 -3.21
N ALA A 193 -1.76 -38.92 -1.95
CA ALA A 193 -2.94 -39.37 -1.22
C ALA A 193 -4.04 -38.30 -1.17
N TYR A 194 -3.69 -37.01 -1.07
CA TYR A 194 -4.66 -35.92 -1.07
C TYR A 194 -5.27 -35.72 -2.46
N LYS A 195 -4.44 -35.79 -3.51
CA LYS A 195 -4.88 -35.67 -4.92
C LYS A 195 -5.82 -36.83 -5.30
N GLN A 196 -5.55 -38.06 -4.81
CA GLN A 196 -6.40 -39.23 -5.05
C GLN A 196 -7.72 -39.16 -4.24
N ALA A 197 -7.69 -38.59 -3.04
CA ALA A 197 -8.88 -38.48 -2.20
C ALA A 197 -9.87 -37.43 -2.73
N ASP A 198 -9.37 -36.37 -3.38
CA ASP A 198 -10.19 -35.31 -3.97
C ASP A 198 -9.70 -34.93 -5.37
N PRO A 199 -10.36 -35.46 -6.44
CA PRO A 199 -10.01 -35.13 -7.81
C PRO A 199 -10.22 -33.64 -8.19
N LYS A 200 -11.09 -32.89 -7.48
CA LYS A 200 -11.25 -31.46 -7.71
C LYS A 200 -10.03 -30.71 -7.17
N PHE A 201 -9.59 -31.07 -5.97
CA PHE A 201 -8.34 -30.55 -5.39
C PHE A 201 -7.13 -30.84 -6.28
N ALA A 202 -7.02 -32.08 -6.81
CA ALA A 202 -5.93 -32.43 -7.72
C ALA A 202 -5.86 -31.48 -8.93
N LYS A 203 -7.01 -31.15 -9.53
CA LYS A 203 -7.08 -30.21 -10.66
C LYS A 203 -6.70 -28.78 -10.25
N LEU A 204 -7.11 -28.32 -9.05
CA LEU A 204 -6.72 -26.99 -8.54
C LEU A 204 -5.21 -26.89 -8.40
N VAL A 205 -4.58 -27.89 -7.81
CA VAL A 205 -3.10 -27.95 -7.67
C VAL A 205 -2.43 -28.00 -9.03
N GLU A 206 -2.87 -28.90 -9.92
CA GLU A 206 -2.30 -29.01 -11.29
C GLU A 206 -2.32 -27.69 -12.04
N VAL A 207 -3.44 -26.95 -11.98
CA VAL A 207 -3.54 -25.65 -12.63
C VAL A 207 -2.67 -24.63 -11.94
N GLY A 208 -2.69 -24.58 -10.60
CA GLY A 208 -1.95 -23.59 -9.82
C GLY A 208 -0.42 -23.72 -9.94
N GLU A 209 0.08 -24.97 -9.97
CA GLU A 209 1.52 -25.24 -10.12
C GLU A 209 2.12 -24.73 -11.43
N ARG A 210 1.32 -24.56 -12.49
CA ARG A 210 1.78 -23.99 -13.78
C ARG A 210 2.29 -22.56 -13.65
N TYR A 211 1.92 -21.85 -12.59
CA TYR A 211 2.23 -20.43 -12.38
C TYR A 211 3.25 -20.20 -11.27
N ILE A 212 3.81 -21.25 -10.66
CA ILE A 212 4.91 -21.12 -9.71
C ILE A 212 6.06 -20.34 -10.36
N GLY A 213 6.58 -19.34 -9.65
CA GLY A 213 7.61 -18.43 -10.14
C GLY A 213 7.07 -17.14 -10.79
N TYR A 214 5.76 -17.05 -11.06
CA TYR A 214 5.18 -15.80 -11.57
C TYR A 214 5.23 -14.70 -10.49
N PRO A 215 5.51 -13.43 -10.88
CA PRO A 215 5.55 -12.33 -9.92
C PRO A 215 4.14 -11.97 -9.45
N TYR A 216 4.04 -11.41 -8.26
CA TYR A 216 2.80 -10.79 -7.79
C TYR A 216 2.53 -9.49 -8.56
N VAL A 217 1.33 -9.32 -9.11
CA VAL A 217 0.89 -8.09 -9.76
C VAL A 217 -0.47 -7.68 -9.20
N TRP A 218 -0.52 -6.55 -8.51
CA TRP A 218 -1.77 -6.02 -7.95
C TRP A 218 -2.84 -5.82 -9.02
N GLY A 219 -4.01 -6.44 -8.83
CA GLY A 219 -5.11 -6.42 -9.80
C GLY A 219 -4.98 -7.46 -10.91
N GLY A 220 -3.87 -8.18 -11.00
CA GLY A 220 -3.63 -9.24 -11.98
C GLY A 220 -4.58 -10.42 -11.81
N ASP A 221 -5.01 -11.03 -12.92
CA ASP A 221 -6.07 -12.05 -12.94
C ASP A 221 -5.93 -13.09 -14.06
N SER A 222 -4.82 -13.08 -14.79
CA SER A 222 -4.59 -13.99 -15.91
C SER A 222 -3.09 -14.20 -16.15
N PRO A 223 -2.70 -15.28 -16.89
CA PRO A 223 -1.30 -15.51 -17.24
C PRO A 223 -0.62 -14.33 -17.95
N GLU A 224 -1.39 -13.54 -18.72
CA GLU A 224 -0.86 -12.41 -19.49
C GLU A 224 -0.50 -11.22 -18.61
N THR A 225 -1.16 -11.08 -17.47
CA THR A 225 -0.94 -9.96 -16.55
C THR A 225 -0.21 -10.36 -15.27
N SER A 226 0.06 -11.67 -15.10
CA SER A 226 0.29 -12.29 -13.81
C SER A 226 -0.91 -12.10 -12.87
N PHE A 227 -0.75 -12.30 -11.56
CA PHE A 227 -1.86 -12.43 -10.64
C PHE A 227 -1.65 -11.61 -9.36
N ASP A 228 -2.75 -11.16 -8.76
CA ASP A 228 -2.81 -10.94 -7.33
C ASP A 228 -3.38 -12.20 -6.63
N CYS A 229 -3.43 -12.19 -5.29
CA CYS A 229 -3.86 -13.36 -4.51
C CYS A 229 -5.25 -13.85 -4.89
N SER A 230 -6.21 -12.96 -5.01
CA SER A 230 -7.60 -13.27 -5.31
C SER A 230 -7.83 -13.56 -6.80
N GLY A 231 -7.06 -12.91 -7.68
CA GLY A 231 -7.03 -13.21 -9.11
C GLY A 231 -6.50 -14.60 -9.39
N PHE A 232 -5.44 -15.01 -8.70
CA PHE A 232 -4.88 -16.34 -8.79
C PHE A 232 -5.90 -17.42 -8.35
N ILE A 233 -6.53 -17.24 -7.20
CA ILE A 233 -7.57 -18.17 -6.72
C ILE A 233 -8.74 -18.23 -7.69
N SER A 234 -9.27 -17.08 -8.14
CA SER A 234 -10.37 -17.05 -9.11
C SER A 234 -10.01 -17.76 -10.40
N TRP A 235 -8.78 -17.57 -10.87
CA TRP A 235 -8.26 -18.20 -12.09
C TRP A 235 -8.15 -19.71 -11.96
N ILE A 236 -7.50 -20.22 -10.90
CA ILE A 236 -7.31 -21.68 -10.74
C ILE A 236 -8.63 -22.41 -10.57
N PHE A 237 -9.60 -21.83 -9.88
CA PHE A 237 -10.95 -22.41 -9.74
C PHE A 237 -11.70 -22.46 -11.05
N LYS A 238 -11.63 -21.40 -11.85
CA LYS A 238 -12.25 -21.35 -13.17
C LYS A 238 -11.58 -22.29 -14.15
N GLU A 239 -10.25 -22.24 -14.28
CA GLU A 239 -9.48 -22.99 -15.26
C GLU A 239 -9.50 -24.51 -14.98
N SER A 240 -9.53 -24.91 -13.71
CA SER A 240 -9.71 -26.29 -13.30
C SER A 240 -11.12 -26.84 -13.56
N GLY A 241 -12.08 -25.95 -13.84
CA GLY A 241 -13.49 -26.31 -13.98
C GLY A 241 -14.19 -26.70 -12.67
N VAL A 242 -13.57 -26.45 -11.52
CA VAL A 242 -14.16 -26.77 -10.20
C VAL A 242 -15.29 -25.81 -9.88
N ARG A 243 -15.06 -24.50 -10.05
CA ARG A 243 -16.08 -23.46 -9.87
C ARG A 243 -15.66 -22.15 -10.55
N ASP A 244 -16.54 -21.57 -11.34
CA ASP A 244 -16.34 -20.21 -11.87
C ASP A 244 -17.09 -19.20 -10.97
N VAL A 245 -16.34 -18.34 -10.30
CA VAL A 245 -16.88 -17.28 -9.44
C VAL A 245 -16.67 -15.89 -10.06
N GLY A 246 -16.13 -15.82 -11.27
CA GLY A 246 -15.66 -14.58 -11.89
C GLY A 246 -14.45 -14.00 -11.16
N ARG A 247 -14.17 -12.70 -11.38
CA ARG A 247 -13.09 -11.98 -10.70
C ARG A 247 -13.62 -11.37 -9.40
N LEU A 248 -13.27 -11.97 -8.28
CA LEU A 248 -13.62 -11.49 -6.95
C LEU A 248 -12.35 -11.07 -6.17
N GLY A 249 -12.48 -10.10 -5.27
CA GLY A 249 -11.45 -9.78 -4.29
C GLY A 249 -11.48 -10.74 -3.10
N ALA A 250 -10.44 -10.73 -2.24
CA ALA A 250 -10.29 -11.68 -1.15
C ALA A 250 -11.49 -11.69 -0.19
N THR A 251 -11.99 -10.53 0.23
CA THR A 251 -13.19 -10.40 1.07
C THR A 251 -14.44 -10.99 0.40
N SER A 252 -14.61 -10.76 -0.90
CA SER A 252 -15.75 -11.29 -1.66
C SER A 252 -15.65 -12.79 -1.87
N LEU A 253 -14.44 -13.33 -2.04
CA LEU A 253 -14.18 -14.78 -2.09
C LEU A 253 -14.58 -15.44 -0.75
N TYR A 254 -14.22 -14.84 0.38
CA TYR A 254 -14.65 -15.33 1.69
C TYR A 254 -16.18 -15.34 1.79
N GLY A 255 -16.85 -14.31 1.30
CA GLY A 255 -18.31 -14.18 1.32
C GLY A 255 -19.07 -15.23 0.50
N VAL A 256 -18.41 -15.91 -0.45
CA VAL A 256 -19.01 -17.01 -1.27
C VAL A 256 -18.55 -18.40 -0.82
N CYS A 257 -17.70 -18.48 0.21
CA CYS A 257 -17.30 -19.71 0.86
C CYS A 257 -18.25 -20.07 2.01
N THR A 258 -18.29 -21.35 2.37
CA THR A 258 -18.78 -21.80 3.66
C THR A 258 -17.63 -21.68 4.66
N PRO A 259 -17.75 -20.90 5.75
CA PRO A 259 -16.72 -20.85 6.78
C PRO A 259 -16.45 -22.22 7.39
N ILE A 260 -15.19 -22.54 7.64
CA ILE A 260 -14.73 -23.83 8.17
C ILE A 260 -13.88 -23.57 9.41
N GLU A 261 -14.09 -24.35 10.46
CA GLU A 261 -13.24 -24.31 11.64
C GLU A 261 -11.84 -24.86 11.30
N PRO A 262 -10.77 -24.33 11.90
CA PRO A 262 -9.40 -24.76 11.57
C PRO A 262 -9.16 -26.25 11.66
N GLU A 263 -9.81 -26.93 12.62
CA GLU A 263 -9.70 -28.37 12.84
C GLU A 263 -10.39 -29.22 11.76
N GLU A 264 -11.31 -28.61 11.00
CA GLU A 264 -12.06 -29.23 9.91
C GLU A 264 -11.49 -28.90 8.53
N ALA A 265 -10.44 -28.06 8.50
CA ALA A 265 -9.79 -27.65 7.25
C ALA A 265 -9.14 -28.84 6.54
N ARG A 266 -9.39 -28.94 5.23
CA ARG A 266 -8.86 -29.99 4.37
C ARG A 266 -8.19 -29.42 3.11
N PRO A 267 -7.30 -30.16 2.43
CA PRO A 267 -6.77 -29.74 1.14
C PRO A 267 -7.88 -29.34 0.17
N GLY A 268 -7.71 -28.18 -0.47
CA GLY A 268 -8.71 -27.57 -1.35
C GLY A 268 -9.56 -26.48 -0.70
N ASP A 269 -9.57 -26.36 0.60
CA ASP A 269 -10.15 -25.20 1.28
C ASP A 269 -9.30 -23.95 1.04
N LEU A 270 -9.92 -22.77 1.09
CA LEU A 270 -9.21 -21.50 1.05
C LEU A 270 -8.85 -21.04 2.47
N ILE A 271 -7.70 -20.45 2.61
CA ILE A 271 -7.27 -19.79 3.83
C ILE A 271 -7.17 -18.29 3.59
N PHE A 272 -7.65 -17.51 4.53
CA PHE A 272 -7.75 -16.06 4.44
C PHE A 272 -6.92 -15.40 5.53
N PHE A 273 -6.35 -14.23 5.17
CA PHE A 273 -5.51 -13.45 6.07
C PHE A 273 -5.94 -11.99 6.04
N GLN A 274 -5.67 -11.29 7.13
CA GLN A 274 -5.95 -9.86 7.32
C GLN A 274 -4.67 -9.09 7.58
N GLY A 275 -4.70 -7.77 7.37
CA GLY A 275 -3.57 -6.90 7.73
C GLY A 275 -2.28 -7.12 6.93
N THR A 276 -2.34 -7.74 5.75
CA THR A 276 -1.14 -8.10 4.96
C THR A 276 -0.65 -7.02 4.02
N LEU A 277 -1.34 -5.87 3.92
CA LEU A 277 -0.99 -4.78 2.99
C LEU A 277 0.05 -3.82 3.56
N GLY A 278 0.40 -3.94 4.84
CA GLY A 278 1.28 -3.02 5.55
C GLY A 278 0.52 -1.95 6.34
N ASP A 279 1.19 -1.33 7.30
CA ASP A 279 0.61 -0.33 8.18
C ASP A 279 0.17 0.92 7.41
N GLY A 280 -1.01 1.43 7.76
CA GLY A 280 -1.58 2.65 7.16
C GLY A 280 -2.15 2.49 5.75
N VAL A 281 -2.05 1.32 5.11
CA VAL A 281 -2.68 1.06 3.81
C VAL A 281 -4.19 0.93 3.98
N ALA A 282 -4.95 1.65 3.15
CA ALA A 282 -6.41 1.62 3.19
C ALA A 282 -6.94 0.19 2.92
N GLY A 283 -7.87 -0.28 3.76
CA GLY A 283 -8.45 -1.62 3.66
C GLY A 283 -7.62 -2.71 4.35
N ASN A 284 -6.55 -2.35 5.07
CA ASN A 284 -5.71 -3.32 5.79
C ASN A 284 -6.36 -3.90 7.05
N ASP A 285 -7.46 -3.32 7.51
CA ASP A 285 -8.26 -3.75 8.68
C ASP A 285 -9.23 -4.90 8.40
N GLY A 286 -9.29 -5.37 7.13
CA GLY A 286 -10.14 -6.47 6.69
C GLY A 286 -9.35 -7.66 6.13
N ILE A 287 -10.05 -8.55 5.41
CA ILE A 287 -9.42 -9.66 4.67
C ILE A 287 -8.66 -9.08 3.49
N THR A 288 -7.35 -9.22 3.51
CA THR A 288 -6.45 -8.63 2.52
C THR A 288 -5.73 -9.66 1.64
N HIS A 289 -5.74 -10.94 2.05
CA HIS A 289 -5.05 -11.99 1.30
C HIS A 289 -5.80 -13.32 1.36
N VAL A 290 -5.58 -14.17 0.35
CA VAL A 290 -6.16 -15.50 0.22
C VAL A 290 -5.18 -16.45 -0.46
N ALA A 291 -5.17 -17.72 -0.01
CA ALA A 291 -4.36 -18.79 -0.60
C ALA A 291 -5.14 -20.11 -0.62
N LEU A 292 -4.66 -21.08 -1.41
CA LEU A 292 -5.17 -22.43 -1.44
C LEU A 292 -4.46 -23.27 -0.36
N TYR A 293 -5.21 -23.84 0.59
CA TYR A 293 -4.68 -24.79 1.56
C TYR A 293 -4.42 -26.14 0.89
N VAL A 294 -3.20 -26.64 1.02
CA VAL A 294 -2.79 -27.91 0.36
C VAL A 294 -2.55 -29.07 1.33
N GLY A 295 -2.84 -28.83 2.63
CA GLY A 295 -2.66 -29.83 3.69
C GLY A 295 -1.33 -29.68 4.44
N ASP A 296 -1.19 -30.39 5.55
CA ASP A 296 0.04 -30.47 6.38
C ASP A 296 0.63 -29.12 6.81
N GLY A 297 -0.20 -28.07 6.88
CA GLY A 297 0.25 -26.73 7.21
C GLY A 297 0.91 -25.98 6.06
N TYR A 298 0.69 -26.39 4.81
CA TYR A 298 1.19 -25.70 3.63
C TYR A 298 0.07 -25.09 2.79
N ILE A 299 0.43 -24.03 2.09
CA ILE A 299 -0.46 -23.32 1.16
C ILE A 299 0.22 -23.11 -0.19
N LEU A 300 -0.56 -23.13 -1.27
CA LEU A 300 -0.16 -22.59 -2.56
C LEU A 300 -0.57 -21.11 -2.58
N ASN A 301 0.42 -20.26 -2.59
CA ASN A 301 0.31 -18.84 -2.27
C ASN A 301 0.72 -17.96 -3.45
N CYS A 302 -0.13 -17.01 -3.82
CA CYS A 302 0.25 -15.93 -4.72
C CYS A 302 0.99 -14.84 -3.93
N GLY A 303 2.26 -15.11 -3.62
CA GLY A 303 3.23 -14.17 -3.11
C GLY A 303 4.07 -13.56 -4.24
N ASN A 304 5.27 -13.09 -3.93
CA ASN A 304 6.25 -12.65 -4.92
C ASN A 304 7.57 -13.43 -4.75
N PRO A 305 7.78 -14.48 -5.55
CA PRO A 305 6.89 -15.05 -6.57
C PRO A 305 5.76 -15.93 -6.00
N ILE A 306 4.85 -16.40 -6.92
CA ILE A 306 3.90 -17.47 -6.60
C ILE A 306 4.70 -18.72 -6.21
N SER A 307 4.39 -19.29 -5.05
CA SER A 307 5.08 -20.45 -4.52
C SER A 307 4.28 -21.16 -3.42
N TYR A 308 4.77 -22.26 -2.95
CA TYR A 308 4.31 -22.81 -1.68
C TYR A 308 4.78 -21.94 -0.51
N ALA A 309 4.07 -22.02 0.63
CA ALA A 309 4.47 -21.40 1.87
C ALA A 309 4.06 -22.24 3.07
N ASP A 310 4.89 -22.18 4.13
CA ASP A 310 4.69 -22.89 5.39
C ASP A 310 3.95 -22.00 6.38
N LEU A 311 2.76 -22.43 6.80
CA LEU A 311 1.89 -21.73 7.75
C LEU A 311 2.44 -21.68 9.17
N SER A 312 3.46 -22.46 9.53
CA SER A 312 4.09 -22.41 10.84
C SER A 312 4.88 -21.13 11.09
N ARG A 313 5.17 -20.34 10.04
CA ARG A 313 5.87 -19.08 10.17
C ARG A 313 5.01 -18.05 10.89
N ALA A 314 5.62 -17.28 11.80
CA ALA A 314 4.96 -16.27 12.63
C ALA A 314 4.08 -15.30 11.80
N TYR A 315 4.57 -14.84 10.66
CA TYR A 315 3.83 -13.97 9.75
C TYR A 315 2.42 -14.50 9.43
N TRP A 316 2.29 -15.76 9.03
CA TRP A 316 0.99 -16.35 8.69
C TRP A 316 0.09 -16.52 9.91
N GLN A 317 0.67 -16.83 11.08
CA GLN A 317 -0.07 -16.98 12.32
C GLN A 317 -0.63 -15.64 12.81
N GLU A 318 0.13 -14.57 12.71
CA GLU A 318 -0.26 -13.22 13.12
C GLU A 318 -1.37 -12.64 12.24
N HIS A 319 -1.36 -12.98 10.95
CA HIS A 319 -2.33 -12.48 9.97
C HIS A 319 -3.51 -13.42 9.70
N PHE A 320 -3.57 -14.57 10.34
CA PHE A 320 -4.61 -15.55 10.12
C PHE A 320 -6.02 -14.96 10.40
N TYR A 321 -6.93 -15.14 9.44
CA TYR A 321 -8.33 -14.73 9.58
C TYR A 321 -9.27 -15.92 9.71
N GLY A 322 -9.15 -16.94 8.85
CA GLY A 322 -10.03 -18.12 8.87
C GLY A 322 -9.94 -18.96 7.60
N PHE A 323 -10.64 -20.08 7.62
CA PHE A 323 -10.79 -20.95 6.46
C PHE A 323 -12.18 -20.82 5.83
N GLY A 324 -12.28 -21.14 4.53
CA GLY A 324 -13.54 -21.18 3.81
C GLY A 324 -13.54 -22.25 2.73
N ARG A 325 -14.63 -23.01 2.66
CA ARG A 325 -14.81 -24.06 1.65
C ARG A 325 -15.61 -23.56 0.48
N MET A 326 -15.08 -23.71 -0.72
CA MET A 326 -15.71 -23.23 -1.94
C MET A 326 -16.47 -24.33 -2.71
N TYR A 327 -16.21 -25.60 -2.43
CA TYR A 327 -16.84 -26.74 -3.08
C TYR A 327 -16.97 -27.94 -2.14
N GLU A 328 -17.92 -28.80 -2.42
CA GLU A 328 -18.19 -30.06 -1.72
C GLU A 328 -17.28 -31.19 -2.20
#